data_4e782afa82c4eb1cb6ae6ba77c066707
#
_entry.id   4e782afa82c4eb1cb6ae6ba77c066707
#
_cell.length_a   1.000
_cell.length_b   1.000
_cell.length_c   1.000
_cell.angle_alpha   90.00
_cell.angle_beta   90.00
_cell.angle_gamma   90.00
#
_symmetry.space_group_name_H-M   'P 1'
#
loop_
_entity.id
_entity.type
_entity.pdbx_description
1 polymer ?
#
loop_
_entity_poly.entity_id
_entity_poly.type
_entity_poly.pdbx_seq_one_letter_code
_entity_poly.pdbx_strand_id
1 'polypeptide(L)'
;MKILYIITKADEIGGAQIHVRDLARRLHNDGNKVTVIVGEDGALVRQLKELHISVRIVENLVRQISPLNDIKAIFNIRRIIKDYSPDIIGLHSSKAGIVGRLAACRLNIPVVFTAHGWAFAEGISDKKRKLFIFIEKILSPFLDKIITVSEQDKKLALDLGVASSEKQVVIHNGMPDITIKRNDFSNTTKVRLISVARFSEQKDHETLFHALKLISTDNWTLTLVGKGPKLENIKKLASDLNIANNILFLGERDDVDNLLSESDVFCLITNWEGLPLSIIEAMRASLPVVATDVGGVSELVDHKKTGLLHSPKNIQELANILDTIINDSDLRYKLGNAGRVKYQNNFTFEHMYYATIDEYNKLIHTK
;
A
#
# COMPACT_ATOMS: atom_id res chain seq x y z
N MET A 1 5.80 -26.01 -1.04
CA MET A 1 6.95 -25.19 -0.54
C MET A 1 6.78 -24.87 0.93
N LYS A 2 7.89 -24.67 1.64
CA LYS A 2 7.93 -24.05 2.98
C LYS A 2 8.35 -22.59 2.83
N ILE A 3 7.49 -21.66 3.19
CA ILE A 3 7.72 -20.24 2.98
C ILE A 3 7.77 -19.53 4.33
N LEU A 4 8.78 -18.69 4.52
CA LEU A 4 8.94 -17.88 5.72
C LEU A 4 8.82 -16.40 5.36
N TYR A 5 7.75 -15.76 5.83
CA TYR A 5 7.60 -14.30 5.71
C TYR A 5 8.08 -13.61 6.99
N ILE A 6 8.70 -12.44 6.82
CA ILE A 6 9.14 -11.60 7.93
C ILE A 6 8.62 -10.18 7.70
N ILE A 7 7.83 -9.70 8.65
CA ILE A 7 7.30 -8.32 8.66
C ILE A 7 7.38 -7.76 10.08
N THR A 8 7.73 -6.48 10.23
CA THR A 8 8.02 -5.91 11.56
C THR A 8 6.75 -5.67 12.37
N LYS A 9 5.80 -4.88 11.84
CA LYS A 9 4.59 -4.45 12.56
C LYS A 9 3.42 -5.40 12.35
N ALA A 10 2.67 -5.64 13.43
CA ALA A 10 1.45 -6.44 13.40
C ALA A 10 0.25 -5.77 14.12
N ASP A 11 0.49 -4.62 14.78
CA ASP A 11 -0.49 -3.86 15.55
C ASP A 11 -1.52 -3.15 14.68
N GLU A 12 -1.07 -2.53 13.57
CA GLU A 12 -1.90 -1.82 12.60
C GLU A 12 -1.94 -2.56 11.27
N ILE A 13 -3.10 -2.60 10.63
CA ILE A 13 -3.26 -3.17 9.28
C ILE A 13 -3.08 -2.07 8.25
N GLY A 14 -1.99 -2.15 7.50
CA GLY A 14 -1.69 -1.31 6.35
C GLY A 14 -1.46 -2.15 5.10
N GLY A 15 -1.09 -1.52 3.98
CA GLY A 15 -0.93 -2.21 2.70
C GLY A 15 0.02 -3.40 2.73
N ALA A 16 1.15 -3.30 3.43
CA ALA A 16 2.11 -4.39 3.55
C ALA A 16 1.56 -5.56 4.38
N GLN A 17 0.79 -5.29 5.44
CA GLN A 17 0.15 -6.32 6.26
C GLN A 17 -0.95 -7.06 5.49
N ILE A 18 -1.78 -6.33 4.74
CA ILE A 18 -2.80 -6.90 3.84
C ILE A 18 -2.12 -7.81 2.81
N HIS A 19 -1.07 -7.33 2.17
CA HIS A 19 -0.31 -8.07 1.17
C HIS A 19 0.24 -9.40 1.75
N VAL A 20 0.91 -9.36 2.91
CA VAL A 20 1.45 -10.56 3.56
C VAL A 20 0.34 -11.52 3.98
N ARG A 21 -0.75 -11.01 4.58
CA ARG A 21 -1.90 -11.83 4.98
C ARG A 21 -2.52 -12.57 3.80
N ASP A 22 -2.79 -11.85 2.71
CA ASP A 22 -3.51 -12.41 1.56
C ASP A 22 -2.62 -13.39 0.77
N LEU A 23 -1.32 -13.10 0.61
CA LEU A 23 -0.36 -14.06 0.06
C LEU A 23 -0.24 -15.31 0.94
N ALA A 24 -0.09 -15.14 2.25
CA ALA A 24 0.05 -16.26 3.17
C ALA A 24 -1.20 -17.15 3.18
N ARG A 25 -2.41 -16.53 3.14
CA ARG A 25 -3.69 -17.23 3.03
C ARG A 25 -3.77 -18.07 1.75
N ARG A 26 -3.47 -17.46 0.61
CA ARG A 26 -3.56 -18.17 -0.68
C ARG A 26 -2.54 -19.30 -0.77
N LEU A 27 -1.30 -19.05 -0.38
CA LEU A 27 -0.25 -20.09 -0.33
C LEU A 27 -0.63 -21.26 0.58
N HIS A 28 -1.20 -20.97 1.75
CA HIS A 28 -1.69 -22.00 2.67
C HIS A 28 -2.81 -22.83 2.04
N ASN A 29 -3.79 -22.18 1.40
CA ASN A 29 -4.89 -22.86 0.71
C ASN A 29 -4.40 -23.73 -0.48
N ASP A 30 -3.32 -23.33 -1.14
CA ASP A 30 -2.67 -24.10 -2.21
C ASP A 30 -1.75 -25.22 -1.66
N GLY A 31 -1.84 -25.54 -0.37
CA GLY A 31 -1.12 -26.65 0.28
C GLY A 31 0.33 -26.36 0.68
N ASN A 32 0.78 -25.11 0.61
CA ASN A 32 2.10 -24.72 1.07
C ASN A 32 2.15 -24.54 2.60
N LYS A 33 3.33 -24.79 3.19
CA LYS A 33 3.57 -24.50 4.61
C LYS A 33 4.07 -23.06 4.75
N VAL A 34 3.29 -22.21 5.40
CA VAL A 34 3.64 -20.80 5.58
C VAL A 34 3.81 -20.50 7.06
N THR A 35 4.90 -19.81 7.40
CA THR A 35 5.13 -19.23 8.72
C THR A 35 5.42 -17.75 8.58
N VAL A 36 4.82 -16.92 9.43
CA VAL A 36 5.04 -15.47 9.44
C VAL A 36 5.72 -15.06 10.73
N ILE A 37 6.88 -14.39 10.62
CA ILE A 37 7.57 -13.75 11.75
C ILE A 37 7.13 -12.30 11.85
N VAL A 38 6.74 -11.87 13.05
CA VAL A 38 6.37 -10.50 13.37
C VAL A 38 7.13 -9.99 14.60
N GLY A 39 7.21 -8.68 14.78
CA GLY A 39 7.89 -8.08 15.94
C GLY A 39 7.03 -7.98 17.20
N GLU A 40 5.71 -8.01 17.06
CA GLU A 40 4.77 -7.78 18.15
C GLU A 40 3.45 -8.53 17.92
N ASP A 41 2.62 -8.70 18.94
CA ASP A 41 1.25 -9.18 18.80
C ASP A 41 0.34 -8.05 18.27
N GLY A 42 -0.73 -8.40 17.60
CA GLY A 42 -1.66 -7.41 17.06
C GLY A 42 -2.70 -7.96 16.10
N ALA A 43 -3.31 -7.05 15.36
CA ALA A 43 -4.40 -7.37 14.43
C ALA A 43 -3.97 -8.39 13.36
N LEU A 44 -2.78 -8.24 12.78
CA LEU A 44 -2.26 -9.18 11.78
C LEU A 44 -2.10 -10.60 12.36
N VAL A 45 -1.59 -10.70 13.60
CA VAL A 45 -1.41 -12.01 14.27
C VAL A 45 -2.74 -12.71 14.47
N ARG A 46 -3.78 -11.98 14.92
CA ARG A 46 -5.13 -12.54 15.07
C ARG A 46 -5.68 -13.05 13.75
N GLN A 47 -5.63 -12.23 12.69
CA GLN A 47 -6.10 -12.62 11.35
C GLN A 47 -5.35 -13.84 10.79
N LEU A 48 -4.04 -13.92 10.96
CA LEU A 48 -3.24 -15.07 10.50
C LEU A 48 -3.58 -16.36 11.28
N LYS A 49 -3.80 -16.26 12.60
CA LYS A 49 -4.23 -17.39 13.44
C LYS A 49 -5.62 -17.90 13.06
N GLU A 50 -6.57 -17.02 12.77
CA GLU A 50 -7.91 -17.37 12.27
C GLU A 50 -7.84 -18.13 10.93
N LEU A 51 -6.83 -17.81 10.12
CA LEU A 51 -6.52 -18.50 8.86
C LEU A 51 -5.66 -19.77 9.04
N HIS A 52 -5.42 -20.24 10.28
CA HIS A 52 -4.58 -21.38 10.63
C HIS A 52 -3.12 -21.26 10.13
N ILE A 53 -2.62 -20.04 9.93
CA ILE A 53 -1.24 -19.78 9.52
C ILE A 53 -0.35 -19.68 10.76
N SER A 54 0.81 -20.37 10.73
CA SER A 54 1.78 -20.33 11.82
C SER A 54 2.40 -18.93 11.98
N VAL A 55 2.40 -18.40 13.20
CA VAL A 55 3.01 -17.11 13.53
C VAL A 55 4.09 -17.29 14.60
N ARG A 56 5.21 -16.57 14.43
CA ARG A 56 6.29 -16.48 15.43
C ARG A 56 6.51 -15.00 15.78
N ILE A 57 6.41 -14.67 17.06
CA ILE A 57 6.68 -13.31 17.55
C ILE A 57 8.15 -13.24 17.98
N VAL A 58 8.88 -12.25 17.46
CA VAL A 58 10.25 -11.93 17.82
C VAL A 58 10.26 -10.49 18.37
N GLU A 59 10.06 -10.33 19.67
CA GLU A 59 9.87 -9.04 20.36
C GLU A 59 11.01 -8.04 20.12
N ASN A 60 12.22 -8.55 19.82
CA ASN A 60 13.37 -7.70 19.49
C ASN A 60 13.31 -7.13 18.06
N LEU A 61 12.39 -7.57 17.19
CA LEU A 61 12.18 -7.04 15.84
C LEU A 61 11.34 -5.75 15.92
N VAL A 62 11.91 -4.69 16.46
CA VAL A 62 11.25 -3.38 16.67
C VAL A 62 11.44 -2.46 15.46
N ARG A 63 10.46 -1.55 15.22
CA ARG A 63 10.49 -0.62 14.08
C ARG A 63 11.64 0.40 14.17
N GLN A 64 11.92 0.89 15.38
CA GLN A 64 12.97 1.88 15.62
C GLN A 64 14.36 1.28 15.37
N ILE A 65 15.33 2.14 15.06
CA ILE A 65 16.73 1.73 15.01
C ILE A 65 17.19 1.47 16.46
N SER A 66 17.52 0.21 16.76
CA SER A 66 17.93 -0.24 18.08
C SER A 66 19.01 -1.33 17.94
N PRO A 67 20.30 -0.97 17.91
CA PRO A 67 21.37 -1.93 17.56
C PRO A 67 21.38 -3.20 18.41
N LEU A 68 21.14 -3.08 19.72
CA LEU A 68 21.10 -4.24 20.63
C LEU A 68 19.91 -5.17 20.33
N ASN A 69 18.72 -4.60 20.11
CA ASN A 69 17.54 -5.38 19.72
C ASN A 69 17.73 -5.96 18.32
N ASP A 70 18.31 -5.21 17.39
CA ASP A 70 18.56 -5.68 16.02
C ASP A 70 19.48 -6.90 16.00
N ILE A 71 20.57 -6.89 16.79
CA ILE A 71 21.46 -8.03 16.94
C ILE A 71 20.72 -9.25 17.55
N LYS A 72 19.95 -9.04 18.61
CA LYS A 72 19.14 -10.12 19.22
C LYS A 72 18.13 -10.68 18.22
N ALA A 73 17.45 -9.81 17.48
CA ALA A 73 16.48 -10.21 16.43
C ALA A 73 17.15 -11.05 15.33
N ILE A 74 18.36 -10.67 14.87
CA ILE A 74 19.13 -11.44 13.88
C ILE A 74 19.39 -12.86 14.38
N PHE A 75 19.87 -13.03 15.61
CA PHE A 75 20.13 -14.35 16.17
C PHE A 75 18.86 -15.18 16.36
N ASN A 76 17.79 -14.60 16.86
CA ASN A 76 16.51 -15.28 17.07
C ASN A 76 15.88 -15.71 15.72
N ILE A 77 15.87 -14.81 14.74
CA ILE A 77 15.34 -15.12 13.41
C ILE A 77 16.20 -16.18 12.73
N ARG A 78 17.53 -16.09 12.82
CA ARG A 78 18.45 -17.11 12.28
C ARG A 78 18.19 -18.50 12.88
N ARG A 79 17.91 -18.59 14.19
CA ARG A 79 17.53 -19.85 14.84
C ARG A 79 16.21 -20.37 14.25
N ILE A 80 15.19 -19.53 14.13
CA ILE A 80 13.90 -19.91 13.53
C ILE A 80 14.09 -20.38 12.09
N ILE A 81 14.91 -19.70 11.28
CA ILE A 81 15.20 -20.10 9.89
C ILE A 81 15.81 -21.51 9.86
N LYS A 82 16.80 -21.79 10.72
CA LYS A 82 17.45 -23.10 10.78
C LYS A 82 16.48 -24.21 11.23
N ASP A 83 15.67 -23.95 12.24
CA ASP A 83 14.72 -24.92 12.80
C ASP A 83 13.57 -25.20 11.81
N TYR A 84 13.08 -24.17 11.12
CA TYR A 84 11.98 -24.28 10.15
C TYR A 84 12.44 -24.83 8.80
N SER A 85 13.68 -24.53 8.40
CA SER A 85 14.27 -24.90 7.10
C SER A 85 13.36 -24.52 5.92
N PRO A 86 13.09 -23.22 5.68
CA PRO A 86 12.24 -22.78 4.58
C PRO A 86 12.92 -22.99 3.23
N ASP A 87 12.13 -23.21 2.18
CA ASP A 87 12.58 -23.22 0.79
C ASP A 87 12.85 -21.80 0.27
N ILE A 88 12.17 -20.79 0.84
CA ILE A 88 12.32 -19.38 0.48
C ILE A 88 11.94 -18.45 1.64
N ILE A 89 12.58 -17.28 1.71
CA ILE A 89 12.32 -16.25 2.71
C ILE A 89 11.83 -14.97 2.00
N GLY A 90 10.63 -14.50 2.34
CA GLY A 90 10.08 -13.22 1.90
C GLY A 90 10.17 -12.16 3.00
N LEU A 91 10.78 -11.02 2.70
CA LEU A 91 10.99 -9.91 3.62
C LEU A 91 10.06 -8.74 3.24
N HIS A 92 9.25 -8.27 4.20
CA HIS A 92 8.26 -7.22 3.96
C HIS A 92 8.40 -6.12 5.02
N SER A 93 8.93 -5.02 4.71
CA SER A 93 9.28 -3.80 5.45
C SER A 93 10.79 -3.60 5.57
N SER A 94 11.22 -2.34 5.63
CA SER A 94 12.65 -2.00 5.63
C SER A 94 13.40 -2.62 6.81
N LYS A 95 12.86 -2.60 8.02
CA LYS A 95 13.50 -3.22 9.18
C LYS A 95 13.60 -4.74 9.05
N ALA A 96 12.51 -5.42 8.64
CA ALA A 96 12.52 -6.85 8.36
C ALA A 96 13.50 -7.18 7.23
N GLY A 97 13.58 -6.32 6.21
CA GLY A 97 14.55 -6.40 5.13
C GLY A 97 16.00 -6.39 5.61
N ILE A 98 16.37 -5.47 6.51
CA ILE A 98 17.73 -5.38 7.06
C ILE A 98 18.04 -6.59 7.94
N VAL A 99 17.20 -6.85 8.93
CA VAL A 99 17.43 -7.91 9.94
C VAL A 99 17.32 -9.31 9.31
N GLY A 100 16.35 -9.51 8.42
CA GLY A 100 16.13 -10.80 7.75
C GLY A 100 17.27 -11.20 6.81
N ARG A 101 17.82 -10.26 6.01
CA ARG A 101 19.01 -10.49 5.16
C ARG A 101 20.21 -10.96 5.97
N LEU A 102 20.48 -10.25 7.08
CA LEU A 102 21.59 -10.60 7.98
C LEU A 102 21.36 -11.95 8.66
N ALA A 103 20.14 -12.25 9.09
CA ALA A 103 19.78 -13.54 9.69
C ALA A 103 19.91 -14.71 8.70
N ALA A 104 19.56 -14.51 7.43
CA ALA A 104 19.65 -15.52 6.38
C ALA A 104 21.05 -15.64 5.75
N CYS A 105 21.96 -14.73 6.04
CA CYS A 105 23.30 -14.69 5.44
C CYS A 105 24.01 -16.04 5.55
N ARG A 106 24.54 -16.56 4.42
CA ARG A 106 25.25 -17.85 4.31
C ARG A 106 24.41 -19.10 4.69
N LEU A 107 23.09 -19.03 4.62
CA LEU A 107 22.24 -20.21 4.84
C LEU A 107 21.83 -20.93 3.55
N ASN A 108 22.25 -20.44 2.39
CA ASN A 108 21.93 -20.99 1.07
C ASN A 108 20.42 -21.18 0.83
N ILE A 109 19.61 -20.24 1.32
CA ILE A 109 18.16 -20.17 1.13
C ILE A 109 17.86 -18.91 0.32
N PRO A 110 17.03 -18.95 -0.74
CA PRO A 110 16.63 -17.77 -1.49
C PRO A 110 15.97 -16.72 -0.60
N VAL A 111 16.41 -15.46 -0.75
CA VAL A 111 15.86 -14.30 0.00
C VAL A 111 15.32 -13.30 -0.97
N VAL A 112 14.03 -13.00 -0.84
CA VAL A 112 13.30 -12.00 -1.63
C VAL A 112 12.88 -10.85 -0.73
N PHE A 113 13.12 -9.63 -1.14
CA PHE A 113 12.64 -8.44 -0.45
C PHE A 113 11.55 -7.75 -1.29
N THR A 114 10.36 -7.59 -0.71
CA THR A 114 9.28 -6.80 -1.32
C THR A 114 9.30 -5.39 -0.76
N ALA A 115 9.64 -4.42 -1.61
CA ALA A 115 9.62 -3.00 -1.29
C ALA A 115 8.20 -2.45 -1.49
N HIS A 116 7.45 -2.27 -0.41
CA HIS A 116 6.12 -1.61 -0.40
C HIS A 116 6.21 -0.08 -0.42
N GLY A 117 7.24 0.47 -1.02
CA GLY A 117 7.72 1.83 -0.97
C GLY A 117 9.06 1.89 -0.25
N TRP A 118 10.03 2.59 -0.83
CA TRP A 118 11.36 2.67 -0.27
C TRP A 118 11.43 3.57 0.96
N ALA A 119 12.17 3.16 1.99
CA ALA A 119 12.42 3.99 3.18
C ALA A 119 13.21 5.28 2.88
N PHE A 120 13.85 5.35 1.72
CA PHE A 120 14.58 6.50 1.20
C PHE A 120 13.80 7.29 0.13
N ALA A 121 12.53 6.95 -0.11
CA ALA A 121 11.63 7.77 -0.92
C ALA A 121 11.39 9.16 -0.27
N GLU A 122 10.47 9.92 -0.78
CA GLU A 122 10.17 11.26 -0.26
C GLU A 122 9.65 11.26 1.20
N GLY A 123 9.65 12.42 1.83
CA GLY A 123 9.06 12.61 3.18
C GLY A 123 10.03 12.38 4.34
N ILE A 124 11.34 12.22 4.10
CA ILE A 124 12.36 12.09 5.15
C ILE A 124 13.49 13.10 4.95
N SER A 125 14.25 13.38 6.02
CA SER A 125 15.41 14.27 5.92
C SER A 125 16.53 13.69 5.06
N ASP A 126 17.29 14.54 4.36
CA ASP A 126 18.39 14.13 3.47
C ASP A 126 19.43 13.24 4.15
N LYS A 127 19.74 13.52 5.42
CA LYS A 127 20.68 12.69 6.19
C LYS A 127 20.16 11.26 6.37
N LYS A 128 18.89 11.10 6.73
CA LYS A 128 18.24 9.78 6.85
C LYS A 128 18.14 9.10 5.49
N ARG A 129 17.79 9.85 4.45
CA ARG A 129 17.71 9.35 3.07
C ARG A 129 19.03 8.74 2.62
N LYS A 130 20.15 9.49 2.77
CA LYS A 130 21.50 9.01 2.44
C LYS A 130 21.88 7.77 3.25
N LEU A 131 21.55 7.73 4.53
CA LEU A 131 21.81 6.56 5.38
C LEU A 131 21.04 5.32 4.89
N PHE A 132 19.74 5.44 4.59
CA PHE A 132 18.96 4.30 4.11
C PHE A 132 19.42 3.81 2.74
N ILE A 133 19.78 4.71 1.81
CA ILE A 133 20.38 4.35 0.52
C ILE A 133 21.68 3.56 0.74
N PHE A 134 22.56 4.03 1.62
CA PHE A 134 23.82 3.37 1.93
C PHE A 134 23.60 1.96 2.52
N ILE A 135 22.68 1.83 3.47
CA ILE A 135 22.31 0.52 4.07
C ILE A 135 21.79 -0.43 3.00
N GLU A 136 20.88 0.02 2.14
CA GLU A 136 20.30 -0.82 1.08
C GLU A 136 21.39 -1.26 0.07
N LYS A 137 22.31 -0.40 -0.31
CA LYS A 137 23.45 -0.76 -1.19
C LYS A 137 24.32 -1.85 -0.58
N ILE A 138 24.70 -1.72 0.70
CA ILE A 138 25.54 -2.71 1.39
C ILE A 138 24.82 -4.05 1.55
N LEU A 139 23.51 -4.02 1.78
CA LEU A 139 22.73 -5.22 2.02
C LEU A 139 22.17 -5.86 0.74
N SER A 140 22.23 -5.17 -0.39
CA SER A 140 21.75 -5.70 -1.68
C SER A 140 22.44 -7.02 -2.09
N PRO A 141 23.74 -7.26 -1.85
CA PRO A 141 24.36 -8.55 -2.16
C PRO A 141 23.78 -9.74 -1.42
N PHE A 142 23.11 -9.53 -0.28
CA PHE A 142 22.48 -10.58 0.53
C PHE A 142 21.03 -10.90 0.13
N LEU A 143 20.60 -10.43 -1.04
CA LEU A 143 19.32 -10.73 -1.65
C LEU A 143 19.50 -11.46 -2.96
N ASP A 144 18.57 -12.36 -3.26
CA ASP A 144 18.48 -12.99 -4.56
C ASP A 144 17.57 -12.17 -5.50
N LYS A 145 16.48 -11.60 -4.99
CA LYS A 145 15.56 -10.77 -5.76
C LYS A 145 14.93 -9.67 -4.92
N ILE A 146 14.65 -8.54 -5.56
CA ILE A 146 13.84 -7.44 -5.04
C ILE A 146 12.56 -7.38 -5.88
N ILE A 147 11.41 -7.46 -5.24
CA ILE A 147 10.12 -7.14 -5.82
C ILE A 147 9.81 -5.68 -5.48
N THR A 148 9.67 -4.83 -6.48
CA THR A 148 9.15 -3.47 -6.32
C THR A 148 7.68 -3.45 -6.73
N VAL A 149 6.86 -2.68 -6.02
CA VAL A 149 5.42 -2.62 -6.29
C VAL A 149 5.05 -1.66 -7.42
N SER A 150 6.03 -0.89 -7.92
CA SER A 150 5.86 0.04 -9.04
C SER A 150 7.14 0.13 -9.89
N GLU A 151 7.00 0.50 -11.15
CA GLU A 151 8.13 0.80 -12.04
C GLU A 151 8.91 2.01 -11.52
N GLN A 152 8.22 2.97 -10.91
CA GLN A 152 8.86 4.13 -10.30
C GLN A 152 9.77 3.74 -9.13
N ASP A 153 9.33 2.83 -8.23
CA ASP A 153 10.17 2.31 -7.14
C ASP A 153 11.39 1.57 -7.69
N LYS A 154 11.24 0.79 -8.76
CA LYS A 154 12.34 0.12 -9.46
C LYS A 154 13.32 1.14 -10.04
N LYS A 155 12.81 2.14 -10.76
CA LYS A 155 13.63 3.22 -11.33
C LYS A 155 14.38 3.98 -10.26
N LEU A 156 13.72 4.35 -9.17
CA LEU A 156 14.34 5.05 -8.04
C LEU A 156 15.51 4.24 -7.46
N ALA A 157 15.36 2.94 -7.28
CA ALA A 157 16.42 2.07 -6.77
C ALA A 157 17.58 1.93 -7.78
N LEU A 158 17.29 1.86 -9.08
CA LEU A 158 18.28 1.84 -10.15
C LEU A 158 19.08 3.15 -10.20
N ASP A 159 18.41 4.29 -10.26
CA ASP A 159 19.03 5.63 -10.34
C ASP A 159 19.93 5.92 -9.15
N LEU A 160 19.57 5.39 -7.98
CA LEU A 160 20.37 5.50 -6.76
C LEU A 160 21.43 4.39 -6.62
N GLY A 161 21.50 3.44 -7.56
CA GLY A 161 22.47 2.33 -7.53
C GLY A 161 22.30 1.39 -6.33
N VAL A 162 21.07 1.16 -5.88
CA VAL A 162 20.74 0.25 -4.76
C VAL A 162 20.89 -1.21 -5.20
N ALA A 163 20.40 -1.56 -6.39
CA ALA A 163 20.54 -2.88 -6.96
C ALA A 163 20.51 -2.83 -8.49
N SER A 164 21.09 -3.85 -9.15
CA SER A 164 21.04 -3.97 -10.61
C SER A 164 19.63 -4.30 -11.12
N SER A 165 19.41 -4.10 -12.43
CA SER A 165 18.10 -4.39 -13.05
C SER A 165 17.74 -5.88 -12.97
N GLU A 166 18.71 -6.79 -13.09
CA GLU A 166 18.49 -8.24 -13.02
C GLU A 166 18.01 -8.68 -11.65
N LYS A 167 18.42 -7.97 -10.58
CA LYS A 167 17.96 -8.23 -9.22
C LYS A 167 16.55 -7.70 -8.91
N GLN A 168 15.98 -6.89 -9.79
CA GLN A 168 14.70 -6.23 -9.56
C GLN A 168 13.64 -6.72 -10.54
N VAL A 169 12.46 -7.00 -10.02
CA VAL A 169 11.25 -7.27 -10.79
C VAL A 169 10.11 -6.41 -10.27
N VAL A 170 9.29 -5.86 -11.17
CA VAL A 170 8.07 -5.15 -10.79
C VAL A 170 6.94 -6.15 -10.72
N ILE A 171 6.29 -6.22 -9.57
CA ILE A 171 5.04 -6.95 -9.37
C ILE A 171 4.09 -5.99 -8.66
N HIS A 172 3.14 -5.46 -9.42
CA HIS A 172 2.15 -4.55 -8.87
C HIS A 172 1.32 -5.23 -7.78
N ASN A 173 0.91 -4.46 -6.78
CA ASN A 173 -0.06 -4.94 -5.81
C ASN A 173 -1.36 -5.34 -6.50
N GLY A 174 -1.97 -6.40 -6.03
CA GLY A 174 -3.28 -6.86 -6.48
C GLY A 174 -4.20 -7.15 -5.30
N MET A 175 -5.50 -7.09 -5.53
CA MET A 175 -6.51 -7.37 -4.52
C MET A 175 -7.53 -8.41 -5.02
N PRO A 176 -8.13 -9.21 -4.13
CA PRO A 176 -9.22 -10.12 -4.49
C PRO A 176 -10.39 -9.35 -5.08
N ASP A 177 -11.02 -9.91 -6.10
CA ASP A 177 -12.24 -9.32 -6.63
C ASP A 177 -13.42 -9.52 -5.67
N ILE A 178 -14.35 -8.57 -5.70
CA ILE A 178 -15.56 -8.60 -4.89
C ILE A 178 -16.77 -8.27 -5.76
N THR A 179 -17.90 -8.87 -5.43
CA THR A 179 -19.17 -8.48 -6.03
C THR A 179 -19.68 -7.22 -5.38
N ILE A 180 -19.48 -6.08 -6.03
CA ILE A 180 -20.02 -4.81 -5.56
C ILE A 180 -21.43 -4.65 -6.13
N LYS A 181 -22.41 -4.63 -5.25
CA LYS A 181 -23.76 -4.16 -5.61
C LYS A 181 -23.74 -2.63 -5.47
N ARG A 182 -23.61 -1.93 -6.58
CA ARG A 182 -23.89 -0.49 -6.58
C ARG A 182 -25.39 -0.32 -6.30
N ASN A 183 -25.71 0.34 -5.21
CA ASN A 183 -27.07 0.77 -4.96
C ASN A 183 -27.44 1.83 -5.99
N ASP A 184 -28.64 1.76 -6.52
CA ASP A 184 -29.18 2.80 -7.41
C ASP A 184 -29.59 4.00 -6.53
N PHE A 185 -28.73 5.00 -6.47
CA PHE A 185 -28.94 6.21 -5.67
C PHE A 185 -29.53 7.36 -6.53
N SER A 186 -30.40 7.03 -7.50
CA SER A 186 -31.10 8.01 -8.34
C SER A 186 -31.80 9.15 -7.56
N ASN A 187 -31.96 8.98 -6.25
CA ASN A 187 -32.62 9.96 -5.37
C ASN A 187 -31.67 10.85 -4.56
N THR A 188 -30.32 10.74 -4.70
CA THR A 188 -29.42 11.62 -3.98
C THR A 188 -29.10 12.85 -4.81
N THR A 189 -29.35 14.03 -4.21
CA THR A 189 -29.05 15.32 -4.87
C THR A 189 -27.57 15.67 -4.84
N LYS A 190 -26.77 15.08 -3.93
CA LYS A 190 -25.36 15.38 -3.74
C LYS A 190 -24.44 14.26 -4.22
N VAL A 191 -23.33 14.63 -4.86
CA VAL A 191 -22.26 13.70 -5.24
C VAL A 191 -21.42 13.32 -4.02
N ARG A 192 -21.24 12.01 -3.81
CA ARG A 192 -20.57 11.45 -2.64
C ARG A 192 -19.10 11.16 -2.95
N LEU A 193 -18.25 12.03 -2.47
CA LEU A 193 -16.81 11.86 -2.51
C LEU A 193 -16.37 10.98 -1.33
N ILE A 194 -15.36 10.14 -1.51
CA ILE A 194 -14.75 9.35 -0.44
C ILE A 194 -13.24 9.38 -0.53
N SER A 195 -12.58 9.43 0.63
CA SER A 195 -11.14 9.20 0.76
C SER A 195 -10.86 8.21 1.87
N VAL A 196 -10.09 7.16 1.56
CA VAL A 196 -9.67 6.13 2.51
C VAL A 196 -8.17 6.26 2.69
N ALA A 197 -7.77 6.90 3.79
CA ALA A 197 -6.38 7.26 4.01
C ALA A 197 -6.07 7.56 5.48
N ARG A 198 -4.80 7.34 5.89
CA ARG A 198 -4.31 7.74 7.21
C ARG A 198 -4.17 9.27 7.30
N PHE A 199 -4.59 9.89 8.39
CA PHE A 199 -4.37 11.32 8.65
C PHE A 199 -2.91 11.57 9.08
N SER A 200 -2.02 11.74 8.10
CA SER A 200 -0.56 11.89 8.29
C SER A 200 0.01 12.93 7.35
N GLU A 201 1.30 13.27 7.50
CA GLU A 201 2.03 14.18 6.59
C GLU A 201 2.02 13.70 5.12
N GLN A 202 1.95 12.38 4.91
CA GLN A 202 1.90 11.80 3.58
C GLN A 202 0.62 12.19 2.84
N LYS A 203 -0.52 12.16 3.54
CA LYS A 203 -1.84 12.38 2.95
C LYS A 203 -2.25 13.84 3.08
N ASP A 204 -2.41 14.49 1.95
CA ASP A 204 -2.57 15.94 1.85
C ASP A 204 -4.06 16.37 1.86
N HIS A 205 -4.73 16.08 2.97
CA HIS A 205 -6.12 16.50 3.17
C HIS A 205 -6.28 18.02 3.14
N GLU A 206 -5.22 18.79 3.46
CA GLU A 206 -5.25 20.24 3.44
C GLU A 206 -5.48 20.77 2.01
N THR A 207 -4.70 20.26 1.02
CA THR A 207 -4.89 20.62 -0.39
C THR A 207 -6.29 20.23 -0.88
N LEU A 208 -6.83 19.07 -0.47
CA LEU A 208 -8.19 18.64 -0.81
C LEU A 208 -9.23 19.64 -0.27
N PHE A 209 -9.12 20.04 0.99
CA PHE A 209 -10.09 20.96 1.61
C PHE A 209 -10.06 22.35 1.00
N HIS A 210 -8.86 22.87 0.74
CA HIS A 210 -8.73 24.16 0.05
C HIS A 210 -9.33 24.11 -1.37
N ALA A 211 -9.13 23.01 -2.10
CA ALA A 211 -9.73 22.83 -3.41
C ALA A 211 -11.26 22.75 -3.34
N LEU A 212 -11.81 21.97 -2.39
CA LEU A 212 -13.27 21.88 -2.17
C LEU A 212 -13.90 23.24 -1.78
N LYS A 213 -13.15 24.12 -1.11
CA LYS A 213 -13.61 25.47 -0.81
C LYS A 213 -13.71 26.37 -2.03
N LEU A 214 -12.94 26.10 -3.09
CA LEU A 214 -12.89 26.91 -4.31
C LEU A 214 -13.90 26.48 -5.37
N ILE A 215 -14.48 25.28 -5.28
CA ILE A 215 -15.46 24.84 -6.29
C ILE A 215 -16.75 25.64 -6.23
N SER A 216 -17.41 25.74 -7.39
CA SER A 216 -18.58 26.62 -7.58
C SER A 216 -19.89 26.03 -7.05
N THR A 217 -19.92 24.73 -6.73
CA THR A 217 -21.13 24.01 -6.35
C THR A 217 -21.06 23.47 -4.91
N ASP A 218 -22.19 23.51 -4.20
CA ASP A 218 -22.36 22.88 -2.88
C ASP A 218 -22.95 21.44 -2.99
N ASN A 219 -23.06 20.93 -4.21
CA ASN A 219 -23.70 19.64 -4.50
C ASN A 219 -22.78 18.43 -4.24
N TRP A 220 -22.08 18.44 -3.12
CA TRP A 220 -21.17 17.36 -2.75
C TRP A 220 -21.19 17.06 -1.25
N THR A 221 -20.78 15.83 -0.91
CA THR A 221 -20.39 15.41 0.44
C THR A 221 -19.06 14.68 0.38
N LEU A 222 -18.26 14.72 1.43
CA LEU A 222 -16.99 14.01 1.52
C LEU A 222 -16.96 13.11 2.74
N THR A 223 -16.78 11.81 2.52
CA THR A 223 -16.56 10.83 3.57
C THR A 223 -15.06 10.56 3.72
N LEU A 224 -14.54 10.70 4.92
CA LEU A 224 -13.15 10.45 5.26
C LEU A 224 -13.03 9.25 6.18
N VAL A 225 -12.33 8.21 5.70
CA VAL A 225 -12.13 6.95 6.42
C VAL A 225 -10.66 6.81 6.79
N GLY A 226 -10.38 6.61 8.08
CA GLY A 226 -9.05 6.40 8.61
C GLY A 226 -8.80 7.10 9.94
N LYS A 227 -7.64 6.89 10.49
CA LYS A 227 -7.13 7.53 11.72
C LYS A 227 -5.73 8.08 11.48
N GLY A 228 -5.25 8.91 12.39
CA GLY A 228 -3.87 9.40 12.34
C GLY A 228 -3.64 10.67 13.12
N PRO A 229 -2.38 11.06 13.29
CA PRO A 229 -2.00 12.16 14.18
C PRO A 229 -2.51 13.53 13.73
N LYS A 230 -2.83 13.72 12.45
CA LYS A 230 -3.35 14.98 11.91
C LYS A 230 -4.87 15.12 11.97
N LEU A 231 -5.63 14.11 12.42
CA LEU A 231 -7.09 14.09 12.37
C LEU A 231 -7.73 15.36 12.97
N GLU A 232 -7.31 15.76 14.17
CA GLU A 232 -7.89 16.92 14.85
C GLU A 232 -7.55 18.25 14.14
N ASN A 233 -6.33 18.35 13.58
CA ASN A 233 -5.95 19.52 12.79
C ASN A 233 -6.81 19.65 11.51
N ILE A 234 -7.09 18.51 10.86
CA ILE A 234 -7.91 18.47 9.64
C ILE A 234 -9.39 18.79 9.97
N LYS A 235 -9.94 18.31 11.10
CA LYS A 235 -11.28 18.70 11.55
C LYS A 235 -11.38 20.21 11.81
N LYS A 236 -10.36 20.78 12.47
CA LYS A 236 -10.29 22.22 12.69
C LYS A 236 -10.26 22.99 11.36
N LEU A 237 -9.44 22.56 10.42
CA LEU A 237 -9.36 23.19 9.09
C LEU A 237 -10.73 23.16 8.37
N ALA A 238 -11.48 22.05 8.45
CA ALA A 238 -12.82 21.95 7.86
C ALA A 238 -13.77 23.04 8.42
N SER A 239 -13.69 23.29 9.74
CA SER A 239 -14.48 24.33 10.41
C SER A 239 -14.02 25.73 10.00
N ASP A 240 -12.72 25.99 9.97
CA ASP A 240 -12.13 27.28 9.60
C ASP A 240 -12.48 27.67 8.14
N LEU A 241 -12.58 26.67 7.25
CA LEU A 241 -12.99 26.84 5.85
C LEU A 241 -14.52 26.87 5.65
N ASN A 242 -15.32 26.66 6.70
CA ASN A 242 -16.78 26.55 6.66
C ASN A 242 -17.31 25.46 5.70
N ILE A 243 -16.63 24.32 5.63
CA ILE A 243 -17.04 23.13 4.85
C ILE A 243 -17.37 21.92 5.72
N ALA A 244 -17.28 22.03 7.03
CA ALA A 244 -17.45 20.93 7.97
C ALA A 244 -18.82 20.22 7.83
N ASN A 245 -19.88 20.94 7.48
CA ASN A 245 -21.24 20.38 7.30
C ASN A 245 -21.34 19.41 6.11
N ASN A 246 -20.40 19.44 5.17
CA ASN A 246 -20.36 18.55 4.02
C ASN A 246 -19.37 17.39 4.22
N ILE A 247 -18.70 17.28 5.39
CA ILE A 247 -17.65 16.31 5.63
C ILE A 247 -18.04 15.36 6.77
N LEU A 248 -17.94 14.05 6.51
CA LEU A 248 -18.17 12.99 7.49
C LEU A 248 -16.84 12.29 7.81
N PHE A 249 -16.43 12.32 9.08
CA PHE A 249 -15.26 11.63 9.60
C PHE A 249 -15.67 10.31 10.25
N LEU A 250 -15.42 9.16 9.64
CA LEU A 250 -15.86 7.86 10.12
C LEU A 250 -14.85 7.13 11.02
N GLY A 251 -13.61 7.67 11.12
CA GLY A 251 -12.54 6.92 11.78
C GLY A 251 -12.12 5.68 10.98
N GLU A 252 -11.54 4.71 11.67
CA GLU A 252 -11.13 3.43 11.06
C GLU A 252 -12.35 2.52 10.88
N ARG A 253 -12.46 1.89 9.70
CA ARG A 253 -13.60 1.06 9.30
C ARG A 253 -13.13 -0.25 8.68
N ASP A 254 -13.86 -1.33 8.92
CA ASP A 254 -13.64 -2.66 8.34
C ASP A 254 -14.53 -2.92 7.11
N ASP A 255 -15.57 -2.11 6.91
CA ASP A 255 -16.55 -2.21 5.83
C ASP A 255 -16.27 -1.22 4.69
N VAL A 256 -14.99 -0.98 4.36
CA VAL A 256 -14.54 -0.04 3.32
C VAL A 256 -15.18 -0.36 1.97
N ASP A 257 -15.36 -1.65 1.64
CA ASP A 257 -15.99 -2.09 0.40
C ASP A 257 -17.44 -1.59 0.27
N ASN A 258 -18.20 -1.60 1.35
CA ASN A 258 -19.56 -1.06 1.37
C ASN A 258 -19.54 0.47 1.18
N LEU A 259 -18.65 1.17 1.90
CA LEU A 259 -18.52 2.62 1.79
C LEU A 259 -18.12 3.06 0.38
N LEU A 260 -17.23 2.32 -0.28
CA LEU A 260 -16.87 2.56 -1.68
C LEU A 260 -18.05 2.32 -2.61
N SER A 261 -18.85 1.26 -2.37
CA SER A 261 -20.04 0.97 -3.18
C SER A 261 -21.12 2.05 -3.09
N GLU A 262 -21.16 2.78 -1.99
CA GLU A 262 -22.07 3.88 -1.69
C GLU A 262 -21.54 5.24 -2.13
N SER A 263 -20.38 5.32 -2.75
CA SER A 263 -19.72 6.55 -3.16
C SER A 263 -19.78 6.74 -4.69
N ASP A 264 -19.52 7.98 -5.14
CA ASP A 264 -19.56 8.35 -6.56
C ASP A 264 -18.18 8.68 -7.11
N VAL A 265 -17.24 9.16 -6.27
CA VAL A 265 -15.87 9.54 -6.64
C VAL A 265 -14.93 9.19 -5.50
N PHE A 266 -13.82 8.55 -5.83
CA PHE A 266 -12.72 8.33 -4.89
C PHE A 266 -11.65 9.41 -5.03
N CYS A 267 -11.19 9.96 -3.89
CA CYS A 267 -10.17 10.99 -3.85
C CYS A 267 -8.96 10.55 -3.02
N LEU A 268 -7.75 10.57 -3.63
CA LEU A 268 -6.49 10.34 -2.90
C LEU A 268 -5.51 11.48 -3.17
N ILE A 269 -5.54 12.49 -2.32
CA ILE A 269 -4.62 13.61 -2.41
C ILE A 269 -3.46 13.33 -1.46
N THR A 270 -2.25 13.27 -2.01
CA THR A 270 -1.09 12.75 -1.28
C THR A 270 0.21 13.38 -1.75
N ASN A 271 1.22 13.38 -0.88
CA ASN A 271 2.52 13.97 -1.18
C ASN A 271 3.51 12.95 -1.79
N TRP A 272 3.39 11.67 -1.45
CA TRP A 272 4.21 10.57 -2.00
C TRP A 272 3.50 9.24 -1.83
N GLU A 273 3.69 8.32 -2.78
CA GLU A 273 3.16 6.96 -2.77
C GLU A 273 4.18 5.95 -3.34
N GLY A 274 4.05 4.68 -2.93
CA GLY A 274 4.55 3.56 -3.71
C GLY A 274 3.49 3.16 -4.75
N LEU A 275 2.65 2.17 -4.42
CA LEU A 275 1.47 1.80 -5.20
C LEU A 275 0.27 1.68 -4.25
N PRO A 276 -0.59 2.71 -4.15
CA PRO A 276 -1.63 2.79 -3.13
C PRO A 276 -2.76 1.77 -3.36
N LEU A 277 -2.96 0.86 -2.41
CA LEU A 277 -4.03 -0.15 -2.45
C LEU A 277 -5.41 0.49 -2.50
N SER A 278 -5.62 1.64 -1.84
CA SER A 278 -6.92 2.32 -1.82
C SER A 278 -7.38 2.81 -3.20
N ILE A 279 -6.46 3.09 -4.12
CA ILE A 279 -6.82 3.34 -5.54
C ILE A 279 -7.27 2.03 -6.20
N ILE A 280 -6.59 0.91 -5.93
CA ILE A 280 -7.00 -0.40 -6.47
C ILE A 280 -8.38 -0.79 -5.93
N GLU A 281 -8.67 -0.52 -4.65
CA GLU A 281 -10.01 -0.69 -4.05
C GLU A 281 -11.06 0.15 -4.77
N ALA A 282 -10.77 1.42 -5.05
CA ALA A 282 -11.67 2.31 -5.78
C ALA A 282 -11.91 1.84 -7.23
N MET A 283 -10.85 1.46 -7.95
CA MET A 283 -10.97 0.89 -9.31
C MET A 283 -11.79 -0.40 -9.30
N ARG A 284 -11.56 -1.28 -8.32
CA ARG A 284 -12.34 -2.50 -8.11
C ARG A 284 -13.83 -2.19 -7.89
N ALA A 285 -14.11 -1.09 -7.18
CA ALA A 285 -15.47 -0.59 -6.94
C ALA A 285 -16.08 0.18 -8.13
N SER A 286 -15.39 0.24 -9.27
CA SER A 286 -15.82 1.04 -10.44
C SER A 286 -15.97 2.53 -10.13
N LEU A 287 -15.21 3.07 -9.17
CA LEU A 287 -15.20 4.50 -8.88
C LEU A 287 -14.20 5.22 -9.78
N PRO A 288 -14.57 6.38 -10.36
CA PRO A 288 -13.59 7.29 -10.93
C PRO A 288 -12.65 7.79 -9.83
N VAL A 289 -11.37 7.84 -10.12
CA VAL A 289 -10.33 8.24 -9.18
C VAL A 289 -9.88 9.66 -9.48
N VAL A 290 -9.85 10.52 -8.46
CA VAL A 290 -9.15 11.81 -8.48
C VAL A 290 -7.95 11.68 -7.55
N ALA A 291 -6.74 11.84 -8.09
CA ALA A 291 -5.53 11.63 -7.30
C ALA A 291 -4.39 12.59 -7.69
N THR A 292 -3.43 12.74 -6.77
CA THR A 292 -2.18 13.45 -7.07
C THR A 292 -1.27 12.58 -7.93
N ASP A 293 -0.65 13.16 -8.96
CA ASP A 293 0.33 12.48 -9.83
C ASP A 293 1.69 12.40 -9.13
N VAL A 294 1.83 11.40 -8.27
CA VAL A 294 3.06 11.11 -7.52
C VAL A 294 3.28 9.60 -7.40
N GLY A 295 4.52 9.18 -7.36
CA GLY A 295 4.85 7.78 -7.14
C GLY A 295 4.23 6.87 -8.21
N GLY A 296 3.86 5.67 -7.83
CA GLY A 296 3.16 4.72 -8.70
C GLY A 296 1.68 5.03 -8.98
N VAL A 297 1.17 6.22 -8.62
CA VAL A 297 -0.23 6.59 -8.88
C VAL A 297 -0.54 6.61 -10.37
N SER A 298 0.35 7.15 -11.21
CA SER A 298 0.19 7.17 -12.67
C SER A 298 0.28 5.78 -13.32
N GLU A 299 0.77 4.77 -12.62
CA GLU A 299 0.71 3.38 -13.08
C GLU A 299 -0.70 2.79 -12.88
N LEU A 300 -1.42 3.23 -11.85
CA LEU A 300 -2.81 2.85 -11.56
C LEU A 300 -3.82 3.66 -12.38
N VAL A 301 -3.62 4.97 -12.47
CA VAL A 301 -4.60 5.90 -13.03
C VAL A 301 -4.08 6.52 -14.32
N ASP A 302 -4.70 6.18 -15.45
CA ASP A 302 -4.47 6.85 -16.74
C ASP A 302 -5.29 8.14 -16.78
N HIS A 303 -4.61 9.30 -16.78
CA HIS A 303 -5.28 10.61 -16.77
C HIS A 303 -6.28 10.74 -17.92
N LYS A 304 -7.51 11.17 -17.60
CA LYS A 304 -8.68 11.31 -18.50
C LYS A 304 -9.19 10.01 -19.14
N LYS A 305 -8.65 8.84 -18.75
CA LYS A 305 -9.11 7.53 -19.25
C LYS A 305 -9.72 6.69 -18.13
N THR A 306 -9.01 6.53 -16.99
CA THR A 306 -9.48 5.75 -15.83
C THR A 306 -9.64 6.58 -14.58
N GLY A 307 -9.30 7.87 -14.63
CA GLY A 307 -9.39 8.84 -13.54
C GLY A 307 -8.81 10.18 -13.95
N LEU A 308 -8.70 11.08 -13.00
CA LEU A 308 -8.17 12.44 -13.19
C LEU A 308 -7.00 12.65 -12.23
N LEU A 309 -5.84 13.02 -12.77
CA LEU A 309 -4.64 13.33 -12.01
C LEU A 309 -4.40 14.83 -11.98
N HIS A 310 -3.88 15.32 -10.87
CA HIS A 310 -3.42 16.70 -10.71
C HIS A 310 -1.99 16.78 -10.17
N SER A 311 -1.32 17.88 -10.42
CA SER A 311 0.02 18.16 -9.93
C SER A 311 0.04 18.33 -8.39
N PRO A 312 1.10 17.88 -7.69
CA PRO A 312 1.22 18.04 -6.24
C PRO A 312 1.02 19.50 -5.80
N LYS A 313 0.26 19.72 -4.70
CA LYS A 313 0.00 21.02 -4.11
C LYS A 313 -0.74 22.04 -5.01
N ASN A 314 -1.20 21.63 -6.19
CA ASN A 314 -1.91 22.53 -7.11
C ASN A 314 -3.41 22.57 -6.77
N ILE A 315 -3.77 23.46 -5.83
CA ILE A 315 -5.14 23.60 -5.33
C ILE A 315 -6.11 23.98 -6.45
N GLN A 316 -5.70 24.90 -7.35
CA GLN A 316 -6.58 25.39 -8.41
C GLN A 316 -6.86 24.30 -9.47
N GLU A 317 -5.85 23.53 -9.85
CA GLU A 317 -6.02 22.41 -10.76
C GLU A 317 -6.96 21.35 -10.17
N LEU A 318 -6.76 21.01 -8.88
CA LEU A 318 -7.61 20.07 -8.16
C LEU A 318 -9.06 20.59 -8.06
N ALA A 319 -9.27 21.88 -7.77
CA ALA A 319 -10.58 22.48 -7.72
C ALA A 319 -11.31 22.37 -9.08
N ASN A 320 -10.63 22.65 -10.18
CA ASN A 320 -11.19 22.52 -11.52
C ASN A 320 -11.57 21.08 -11.85
N ILE A 321 -10.72 20.11 -11.44
CA ILE A 321 -10.98 18.69 -11.61
C ILE A 321 -12.20 18.24 -10.78
N LEU A 322 -12.28 18.68 -9.52
CA LEU A 322 -13.41 18.36 -8.64
C LEU A 322 -14.71 18.97 -9.17
N ASP A 323 -14.68 20.21 -9.59
CA ASP A 323 -15.85 20.87 -10.17
C ASP A 323 -16.35 20.11 -11.43
N THR A 324 -15.43 19.73 -12.31
CA THR A 324 -15.75 18.92 -13.50
C THR A 324 -16.37 17.59 -13.15
N ILE A 325 -15.75 16.80 -12.26
CA ILE A 325 -16.19 15.43 -11.96
C ILE A 325 -17.49 15.42 -11.13
N ILE A 326 -17.75 16.46 -10.34
CA ILE A 326 -19.01 16.59 -9.60
C ILE A 326 -20.17 16.91 -10.54
N ASN A 327 -19.97 17.75 -11.54
CA ASN A 327 -21.03 18.19 -12.45
C ASN A 327 -21.29 17.27 -13.65
N ASP A 328 -20.40 16.33 -13.94
CA ASP A 328 -20.50 15.43 -15.11
C ASP A 328 -20.66 13.96 -14.69
N SER A 329 -21.91 13.47 -14.68
CA SER A 329 -22.25 12.08 -14.34
C SER A 329 -21.75 11.08 -15.37
N ASP A 330 -21.77 11.45 -16.67
CA ASP A 330 -21.35 10.57 -17.76
C ASP A 330 -19.84 10.35 -17.71
N LEU A 331 -19.10 11.41 -17.38
CA LEU A 331 -17.66 11.33 -17.13
C LEU A 331 -17.36 10.39 -15.95
N ARG A 332 -18.09 10.54 -14.81
CA ARG A 332 -17.93 9.61 -13.67
C ARG A 332 -18.13 8.17 -14.07
N TYR A 333 -19.21 7.88 -14.77
CA TYR A 333 -19.52 6.53 -15.26
C TYR A 333 -18.43 5.98 -16.18
N LYS A 334 -18.02 6.77 -17.17
CA LYS A 334 -16.98 6.39 -18.14
C LYS A 334 -15.65 6.08 -17.48
N LEU A 335 -15.17 6.97 -16.62
CA LEU A 335 -13.88 6.81 -15.94
C LEU A 335 -13.90 5.64 -14.96
N GLY A 336 -14.97 5.48 -14.18
CA GLY A 336 -15.12 4.40 -13.22
C GLY A 336 -15.14 3.02 -13.89
N ASN A 337 -15.90 2.86 -14.97
CA ASN A 337 -15.92 1.60 -15.73
C ASN A 337 -14.57 1.28 -16.37
N ALA A 338 -13.90 2.26 -16.96
CA ALA A 338 -12.57 2.06 -17.51
C ALA A 338 -11.54 1.69 -16.41
N GLY A 339 -11.65 2.30 -15.22
CA GLY A 339 -10.86 1.94 -14.05
C GLY A 339 -11.10 0.48 -13.64
N ARG A 340 -12.36 0.02 -13.61
CA ARG A 340 -12.71 -1.36 -13.30
C ARG A 340 -12.11 -2.36 -14.30
N VAL A 341 -12.17 -2.07 -15.59
CA VAL A 341 -11.56 -2.91 -16.65
C VAL A 341 -10.04 -2.98 -16.44
N LYS A 342 -9.39 -1.84 -16.15
CA LYS A 342 -7.95 -1.80 -15.87
C LYS A 342 -7.58 -2.62 -14.62
N TYR A 343 -8.39 -2.55 -13.55
CA TYR A 343 -8.22 -3.40 -12.38
C TYR A 343 -8.30 -4.88 -12.74
N GLN A 344 -9.33 -5.31 -13.46
CA GLN A 344 -9.53 -6.70 -13.85
C GLN A 344 -8.37 -7.26 -14.68
N ASN A 345 -7.79 -6.44 -15.54
CA ASN A 345 -6.70 -6.86 -16.42
C ASN A 345 -5.32 -6.89 -15.76
N ASN A 346 -5.08 -6.06 -14.68
CA ASN A 346 -3.72 -5.84 -14.21
C ASN A 346 -3.54 -5.93 -12.69
N PHE A 347 -4.61 -5.70 -11.88
CA PHE A 347 -4.47 -5.50 -10.45
C PHE A 347 -5.33 -6.45 -9.62
N THR A 348 -5.70 -7.60 -10.19
CA THR A 348 -6.32 -8.66 -9.39
C THR A 348 -5.28 -9.36 -8.52
N PHE A 349 -5.74 -9.96 -7.45
CA PHE A 349 -4.88 -10.74 -6.56
C PHE A 349 -4.18 -11.88 -7.30
N GLU A 350 -4.86 -12.51 -8.26
CA GLU A 350 -4.32 -13.61 -9.06
C GLU A 350 -3.12 -13.16 -9.90
N HIS A 351 -3.17 -11.98 -10.54
CA HIS A 351 -2.03 -11.46 -11.29
C HIS A 351 -0.79 -11.29 -10.38
N MET A 352 -0.97 -10.64 -9.23
CA MET A 352 0.10 -10.46 -8.26
C MET A 352 0.61 -11.80 -7.72
N TYR A 353 -0.30 -12.70 -7.37
CA TYR A 353 0.02 -14.01 -6.80
C TYR A 353 0.86 -14.86 -7.75
N TYR A 354 0.37 -15.07 -8.98
CA TYR A 354 1.08 -15.90 -9.96
C TYR A 354 2.43 -15.32 -10.36
N ALA A 355 2.53 -14.01 -10.53
CA ALA A 355 3.81 -13.34 -10.78
C ALA A 355 4.80 -13.55 -9.62
N THR A 356 4.32 -13.48 -8.36
CA THR A 356 5.15 -13.71 -7.17
C THR A 356 5.62 -15.17 -7.09
N ILE A 357 4.72 -16.13 -7.33
CA ILE A 357 5.06 -17.57 -7.27
C ILE A 357 6.00 -17.97 -8.39
N ASP A 358 5.84 -17.41 -9.59
CA ASP A 358 6.77 -17.63 -10.70
C ASP A 358 8.20 -17.21 -10.33
N GLU A 359 8.37 -16.03 -9.73
CA GLU A 359 9.68 -15.58 -9.25
C GLU A 359 10.23 -16.47 -8.11
N TYR A 360 9.37 -16.93 -7.19
CA TYR A 360 9.79 -17.84 -6.13
C TYR A 360 10.28 -19.20 -6.69
N ASN A 361 9.53 -19.77 -7.62
CA ASN A 361 9.89 -21.03 -8.26
C ASN A 361 11.23 -20.94 -9.03
N LYS A 362 11.43 -19.84 -9.80
CA LYS A 362 12.72 -19.59 -10.48
C LYS A 362 13.90 -19.62 -9.50
N LEU A 363 13.75 -18.97 -8.35
CA LEU A 363 14.83 -18.86 -7.36
C LEU A 363 15.10 -20.19 -6.62
N ILE A 364 14.05 -20.96 -6.31
CA ILE A 364 14.19 -22.27 -5.64
C ILE A 364 14.88 -23.27 -6.54
N HIS A 365 14.57 -23.26 -7.85
CA HIS A 365 15.18 -24.21 -8.81
C HIS A 365 16.62 -23.81 -9.25
N THR A 366 17.05 -22.59 -8.96
CA THR A 366 18.39 -22.10 -9.33
C THR A 366 19.44 -22.31 -8.22
N LYS A 367 19.02 -22.59 -6.99
CA LYS A 367 19.86 -22.91 -5.82
C LYS A 367 19.81 -24.39 -5.46
#